data_0366d12351da5415f7d1722dc658445e
#
_entry.id   0366d12351da5415f7d1722dc658445e
#
_cell.length_a   1.000
_cell.length_b   1.000
_cell.length_c   1.000
_cell.angle_alpha   90.00
_cell.angle_beta   90.00
_cell.angle_gamma   90.00
#
_symmetry.space_group_name_H-M   'P 1'
#
loop_
_entity.id
_entity.type
_entity.pdbx_description
1 polymer ?
#
loop_
_entity_poly.entity_id
_entity_poly.type
_entity_poly.pdbx_seq_one_letter_code
_entity_poly.pdbx_strand_id
1 'polypeptide(L)'
;MNYRFGPFLVFVFAVLAVVTSSSSVLAEGDKLTFERDIRPIFRAHCFDCHGAEKEVKGKLDLRLVRFMLAGGESGPAIVTGDADASYLVERVRTGEMPPGNHRVPDHQIETLVQWIKQGAQTVRPEPSSIGPGLGVSDEERSYWAFKPLIRPAVPSVKDATRIRTPIDAFLLAKMEPAGLTFASDTDKETLIRRASLDLLGVPPTPEEVQAFLDDTSDDAWAGLINRLLDSPLYGERWGRHWLDVAGYADSEGYTNNDSSRAWAYKYRDWVIQSIGRDMPFDQFITWQLAGDELVNPPYKNMTVQEIEKLTATGFLRMAADGTSAQNDAVAREQVMIDTVKIVSTSLLGLSVGCAQCHDHRYDPISQKDYYRLRAIFEPALNPKKWKQPNSRAISLYTDEDHAKANEIEAQAQTQVTARNEKQAEFMADVLQKELEKVDEAIRGKLEEAYKTAGDKRTEEHNELLATNPNIRNLSTGVLYQYLSHIHI
;
A
#
# COMPACT_ATOMS: atom_id res chain seq x y z
N MET A 1 -49.72 5.25 45.94
CA MET A 1 -48.43 5.76 46.41
C MET A 1 -47.98 6.80 45.35
N ASN A 2 -48.14 8.04 45.71
CA ASN A 2 -47.97 9.18 44.81
C ASN A 2 -46.50 9.58 44.70
N TYR A 3 -45.94 9.61 43.48
CA TYR A 3 -44.70 10.30 43.22
C TYR A 3 -45.02 11.59 42.43
N ARG A 4 -44.72 12.73 43.04
CA ARG A 4 -44.80 14.07 42.50
C ARG A 4 -43.64 14.31 41.55
N PHE A 5 -43.93 14.74 40.34
CA PHE A 5 -42.97 15.36 39.40
C PHE A 5 -42.74 16.82 39.77
N GLY A 6 -41.50 17.21 40.04
CA GLY A 6 -41.04 18.59 40.13
C GLY A 6 -40.60 19.11 38.78
N PRO A 7 -40.71 20.41 38.52
CA PRO A 7 -40.40 20.97 37.19
C PRO A 7 -38.89 21.12 36.98
N PHE A 8 -38.41 20.56 35.88
CA PHE A 8 -37.05 20.77 35.37
C PHE A 8 -36.96 22.20 34.79
N LEU A 9 -36.11 23.03 35.39
CA LEU A 9 -35.71 24.34 34.92
C LEU A 9 -34.78 24.17 33.72
N VAL A 10 -35.25 24.52 32.53
CA VAL A 10 -34.43 24.53 31.32
C VAL A 10 -33.57 25.79 31.33
N PHE A 11 -32.29 25.68 31.64
CA PHE A 11 -31.27 26.69 31.40
C PHE A 11 -30.85 26.66 29.93
N VAL A 12 -31.40 27.62 29.17
CA VAL A 12 -30.92 27.92 27.81
C VAL A 12 -29.62 28.72 27.95
N PHE A 13 -28.46 28.04 27.76
CA PHE A 13 -27.18 28.73 27.54
C PHE A 13 -27.16 29.23 26.08
N ALA A 14 -27.35 30.51 25.88
CA ALA A 14 -27.00 31.17 24.64
C ALA A 14 -25.47 31.23 24.52
N VAL A 15 -24.90 30.29 23.79
CA VAL A 15 -23.47 30.34 23.38
C VAL A 15 -23.39 31.39 22.27
N LEU A 16 -22.92 32.58 22.64
CA LEU A 16 -22.55 33.64 21.69
C LEU A 16 -21.27 33.13 21.01
N ALA A 17 -21.40 32.52 19.81
CA ALA A 17 -20.28 32.17 18.95
C ALA A 17 -19.66 33.49 18.45
N VAL A 18 -18.61 33.93 19.13
CA VAL A 18 -17.69 34.91 18.57
C VAL A 18 -16.89 34.19 17.50
N VAL A 19 -17.35 34.30 16.26
CA VAL A 19 -16.54 33.97 15.09
C VAL A 19 -15.45 35.04 15.01
N THR A 20 -14.32 34.76 15.67
CA THR A 20 -13.09 35.50 15.39
C THR A 20 -12.64 35.03 14.00
N SER A 21 -12.99 35.83 12.99
CA SER A 21 -12.31 35.77 11.69
C SER A 21 -10.82 35.95 11.96
N SER A 22 -10.07 34.84 11.91
CA SER A 22 -8.61 34.90 11.89
C SER A 22 -8.21 35.46 10.53
N SER A 23 -8.36 36.77 10.37
CA SER A 23 -7.59 37.49 9.36
C SER A 23 -6.13 37.25 9.72
N SER A 24 -5.45 36.42 8.92
CA SER A 24 -4.00 36.34 8.94
C SER A 24 -3.50 37.73 8.60
N VAL A 25 -3.15 38.49 9.64
CA VAL A 25 -2.43 39.75 9.51
C VAL A 25 -1.10 39.38 8.89
N LEU A 26 -1.00 39.54 7.57
CA LEU A 26 0.28 39.58 6.89
C LEU A 26 1.07 40.73 7.55
N ALA A 27 2.18 40.41 8.19
CA ALA A 27 3.08 41.39 8.75
C ALA A 27 3.44 42.38 7.63
N GLU A 28 3.32 43.68 7.92
CA GLU A 28 3.67 44.79 7.03
C GLU A 28 5.16 44.66 6.69
N GLY A 29 5.52 44.05 5.53
CA GLY A 29 6.92 43.90 5.12
C GLY A 29 7.23 42.88 4.03
N ASP A 30 6.45 41.82 3.86
CA ASP A 30 6.79 40.80 2.85
C ASP A 30 6.07 41.09 1.52
N LYS A 31 6.84 41.56 0.51
CA LYS A 31 6.31 41.76 -0.84
C LYS A 31 5.93 40.39 -1.43
N LEU A 32 4.70 40.29 -1.91
CA LEU A 32 4.24 39.12 -2.63
C LEU A 32 4.96 38.97 -3.97
N THR A 33 5.30 37.73 -4.33
CA THR A 33 6.01 37.44 -5.58
C THR A 33 5.29 36.36 -6.34
N PHE A 34 5.46 36.40 -7.68
CA PHE A 34 4.80 35.43 -8.56
C PHE A 34 5.15 33.98 -8.20
N GLU A 35 6.44 33.67 -8.06
CA GLU A 35 6.92 32.31 -7.88
C GLU A 35 6.53 31.72 -6.54
N ARG A 36 6.57 32.52 -5.46
CA ARG A 36 6.31 32.05 -4.10
C ARG A 36 4.81 32.03 -3.79
N ASP A 37 4.08 33.07 -4.17
CA ASP A 37 2.75 33.34 -3.63
C ASP A 37 1.63 33.08 -4.67
N ILE A 38 1.89 33.35 -5.96
CA ILE A 38 0.90 33.34 -7.02
C ILE A 38 0.93 32.06 -7.86
N ARG A 39 2.12 31.63 -8.23
CA ARG A 39 2.30 30.42 -9.04
C ARG A 39 1.65 29.17 -8.41
N PRO A 40 1.70 28.95 -7.09
CA PRO A 40 0.96 27.85 -6.47
C PRO A 40 -0.56 27.94 -6.66
N ILE A 41 -1.13 29.16 -6.61
CA ILE A 41 -2.55 29.39 -6.87
C ILE A 41 -2.90 29.02 -8.33
N PHE A 42 -2.12 29.50 -9.27
CA PHE A 42 -2.34 29.22 -10.69
C PHE A 42 -2.12 27.75 -11.02
N ARG A 43 -1.18 27.10 -10.37
CA ARG A 43 -0.94 25.67 -10.50
C ARG A 43 -2.13 24.85 -10.05
N ALA A 44 -2.78 25.26 -8.96
CA ALA A 44 -3.95 24.59 -8.42
C ALA A 44 -5.23 24.79 -9.28
N HIS A 45 -5.39 25.95 -9.93
CA HIS A 45 -6.69 26.34 -10.48
C HIS A 45 -6.68 26.71 -11.97
N CYS A 46 -5.53 27.05 -12.56
CA CYS A 46 -5.48 27.73 -13.86
C CYS A 46 -4.62 27.01 -14.91
N PHE A 47 -3.47 26.44 -14.51
CA PHE A 47 -2.45 25.97 -15.45
C PHE A 47 -2.88 24.78 -16.32
N ASP A 48 -3.88 23.99 -15.91
CA ASP A 48 -4.39 22.92 -16.77
C ASP A 48 -4.85 23.43 -18.13
N CYS A 49 -5.48 24.61 -18.16
CA CYS A 49 -5.95 25.24 -19.39
C CYS A 49 -5.04 26.36 -19.89
N HIS A 50 -4.31 27.04 -19.00
CA HIS A 50 -3.54 28.24 -19.27
C HIS A 50 -2.03 28.04 -19.03
N GLY A 51 -1.48 26.83 -19.30
CA GLY A 51 -0.05 26.59 -19.10
C GLY A 51 0.44 25.19 -19.41
N ALA A 52 -0.32 24.14 -19.14
CA ALA A 52 0.11 22.74 -19.31
C ALA A 52 -0.10 22.23 -20.73
N GLU A 53 -1.15 22.68 -21.40
CA GLU A 53 -1.50 22.23 -22.75
C GLU A 53 -0.58 22.82 -23.83
N LYS A 54 -0.46 22.10 -24.95
CA LYS A 54 0.33 22.51 -26.11
C LYS A 54 -0.22 23.79 -26.72
N GLU A 55 -1.55 23.96 -26.72
CA GLU A 55 -2.26 25.16 -27.11
C GLU A 55 -3.05 25.67 -25.92
N VAL A 56 -2.59 26.78 -25.34
CA VAL A 56 -3.24 27.39 -24.18
C VAL A 56 -4.60 27.99 -24.55
N LYS A 57 -5.62 27.75 -23.77
CA LYS A 57 -6.99 28.25 -24.02
C LYS A 57 -7.04 29.78 -24.03
N GLY A 58 -7.76 30.34 -24.99
CA GLY A 58 -7.83 31.78 -25.19
C GLY A 58 -6.49 32.43 -25.50
N LYS A 59 -5.49 31.65 -25.94
CA LYS A 59 -4.11 32.07 -26.16
C LYS A 59 -3.46 32.78 -24.96
N LEU A 60 -4.00 32.56 -23.77
CA LEU A 60 -3.51 33.15 -22.52
C LEU A 60 -2.63 32.15 -21.78
N ASP A 61 -1.34 32.47 -21.67
CA ASP A 61 -0.37 31.69 -20.88
C ASP A 61 -0.11 32.39 -19.53
N LEU A 62 -0.40 31.72 -18.43
CA LEU A 62 -0.24 32.25 -17.08
C LEU A 62 1.08 31.83 -16.41
N ARG A 63 1.98 31.16 -17.13
CA ARG A 63 3.22 30.64 -16.56
C ARG A 63 4.28 31.71 -16.28
N LEU A 64 4.18 32.88 -16.91
CA LEU A 64 5.06 34.04 -16.70
C LEU A 64 4.25 35.34 -16.63
N VAL A 65 4.70 36.28 -15.81
CA VAL A 65 4.05 37.59 -15.63
C VAL A 65 4.01 38.36 -16.93
N ARG A 66 5.09 38.34 -17.72
CA ARG A 66 5.14 39.03 -19.03
C ARG A 66 4.11 38.49 -20.01
N PHE A 67 3.75 37.22 -19.95
CA PHE A 67 2.69 36.65 -20.80
C PHE A 67 1.31 37.12 -20.37
N MET A 68 1.09 37.28 -19.05
CA MET A 68 -0.14 37.86 -18.54
C MET A 68 -0.29 39.33 -18.92
N LEU A 69 0.80 40.08 -18.93
CA LEU A 69 0.84 41.47 -19.39
C LEU A 69 0.60 41.58 -20.91
N ALA A 70 1.17 40.66 -21.71
CA ALA A 70 0.88 40.55 -23.13
C ALA A 70 -0.56 40.14 -23.42
N GLY A 71 -1.11 39.26 -22.54
CA GLY A 71 -2.49 38.79 -22.58
C GLY A 71 -2.75 37.71 -23.62
N GLY A 72 -4.03 37.40 -23.79
CA GLY A 72 -4.56 36.45 -24.78
C GLY A 72 -5.51 37.08 -25.76
N GLU A 73 -6.49 36.33 -26.27
CA GLU A 73 -7.49 36.80 -27.24
C GLU A 73 -8.31 37.98 -26.73
N SER A 74 -8.50 38.10 -25.40
CA SER A 74 -9.27 39.21 -24.79
C SER A 74 -8.41 40.40 -24.34
N GLY A 75 -7.10 40.42 -24.71
CA GLY A 75 -6.14 41.44 -24.27
C GLY A 75 -5.37 41.08 -22.99
N PRO A 76 -4.70 42.07 -22.36
CA PRO A 76 -3.93 41.86 -21.14
C PRO A 76 -4.75 41.21 -20.00
N ALA A 77 -4.20 40.19 -19.36
CA ALA A 77 -4.89 39.52 -18.25
C ALA A 77 -4.75 40.29 -16.92
N ILE A 78 -3.66 41.03 -16.76
CA ILE A 78 -3.38 41.86 -15.59
C ILE A 78 -2.91 43.28 -16.02
N VAL A 79 -3.23 44.25 -15.18
CA VAL A 79 -2.72 45.63 -15.27
C VAL A 79 -1.91 45.85 -13.98
N THR A 80 -0.60 46.08 -14.14
CA THR A 80 0.32 46.27 -13.01
C THR A 80 -0.11 47.43 -12.12
N GLY A 81 -0.28 47.22 -10.84
CA GLY A 81 -0.72 48.20 -9.87
C GLY A 81 -2.24 48.39 -9.78
N ASP A 82 -3.01 47.90 -10.76
CA ASP A 82 -4.46 48.05 -10.80
C ASP A 82 -5.16 46.68 -10.91
N ALA A 83 -5.56 46.15 -9.75
CA ALA A 83 -6.25 44.86 -9.69
C ALA A 83 -7.69 44.92 -10.21
N ASP A 84 -8.35 46.06 -10.09
CA ASP A 84 -9.75 46.21 -10.51
C ASP A 84 -9.87 46.41 -12.04
N ALA A 85 -8.83 46.92 -12.69
CA ALA A 85 -8.70 46.92 -14.13
C ALA A 85 -8.15 45.61 -14.72
N SER A 86 -7.79 44.66 -13.89
CA SER A 86 -7.19 43.38 -14.30
C SER A 86 -8.27 42.36 -14.63
N TYR A 87 -8.39 41.98 -15.91
CA TYR A 87 -9.41 41.05 -16.42
C TYR A 87 -9.37 39.67 -15.72
N LEU A 88 -8.19 39.21 -15.36
CA LEU A 88 -8.02 37.97 -14.60
C LEU A 88 -8.76 38.04 -13.25
N VAL A 89 -8.66 39.14 -12.51
CA VAL A 89 -9.33 39.32 -11.22
C VAL A 89 -10.83 39.36 -11.38
N GLU A 90 -11.34 40.08 -12.40
CA GLU A 90 -12.77 40.13 -12.71
C GLU A 90 -13.32 38.72 -12.94
N ARG A 91 -12.70 37.92 -13.82
CA ARG A 91 -13.15 36.57 -14.17
C ARG A 91 -13.14 35.61 -13.00
N VAL A 92 -12.15 35.71 -12.10
CA VAL A 92 -12.07 34.87 -10.92
C VAL A 92 -13.09 35.30 -9.86
N ARG A 93 -13.31 36.61 -9.65
CA ARG A 93 -14.32 37.13 -8.70
C ARG A 93 -15.74 36.80 -9.12
N THR A 94 -16.06 36.92 -10.41
CA THR A 94 -17.41 36.59 -10.94
C THR A 94 -17.64 35.08 -10.97
N GLY A 95 -16.57 34.28 -10.84
CA GLY A 95 -16.63 32.83 -10.91
C GLY A 95 -16.79 32.31 -12.35
N GLU A 96 -16.51 33.12 -13.37
CA GLU A 96 -16.41 32.64 -14.74
C GLU A 96 -15.18 31.78 -14.96
N MET A 97 -14.13 32.01 -14.17
CA MET A 97 -12.91 31.21 -14.11
C MET A 97 -12.60 30.75 -12.66
N PRO A 98 -12.21 29.48 -12.49
CA PRO A 98 -12.21 28.37 -13.43
C PRO A 98 -13.63 27.96 -13.86
N PRO A 99 -13.81 27.38 -15.06
CA PRO A 99 -15.12 26.96 -15.54
C PRO A 99 -15.71 25.83 -14.71
N GLY A 100 -17.03 25.71 -14.66
CA GLY A 100 -17.75 24.68 -13.91
C GLY A 100 -18.07 25.10 -12.48
N ASN A 101 -18.11 24.12 -11.56
CA ASN A 101 -18.47 24.35 -10.16
C ASN A 101 -17.28 24.65 -9.24
N HIS A 102 -16.08 24.66 -9.79
CA HIS A 102 -14.85 24.94 -9.05
C HIS A 102 -14.71 26.46 -8.82
N ARG A 103 -14.28 26.85 -7.62
CA ARG A 103 -14.06 28.25 -7.26
C ARG A 103 -12.68 28.41 -6.61
N VAL A 104 -12.01 29.51 -6.91
CA VAL A 104 -10.82 29.91 -6.18
C VAL A 104 -11.24 30.44 -4.81
N PRO A 105 -10.64 30.01 -3.71
CA PRO A 105 -10.97 30.51 -2.37
C PRO A 105 -10.74 32.01 -2.23
N ASP A 106 -11.59 32.71 -1.49
CA ASP A 106 -11.54 34.17 -1.33
C ASP A 106 -10.19 34.68 -0.85
N HIS A 107 -9.54 33.98 0.08
CA HIS A 107 -8.20 34.39 0.57
C HIS A 107 -7.13 34.31 -0.53
N GLN A 108 -7.26 33.39 -1.49
CA GLN A 108 -6.36 33.28 -2.62
C GLN A 108 -6.64 34.38 -3.67
N ILE A 109 -7.90 34.74 -3.84
CA ILE A 109 -8.28 35.89 -4.68
C ILE A 109 -7.70 37.17 -4.10
N GLU A 110 -7.77 37.35 -2.78
CA GLU A 110 -7.18 38.51 -2.11
C GLU A 110 -5.67 38.53 -2.26
N THR A 111 -5.00 37.39 -2.19
CA THR A 111 -3.54 37.30 -2.47
C THR A 111 -3.21 37.75 -3.89
N LEU A 112 -4.00 37.35 -4.90
CA LEU A 112 -3.83 37.79 -6.29
C LEU A 112 -4.00 39.32 -6.41
N VAL A 113 -5.05 39.87 -5.79
CA VAL A 113 -5.32 41.29 -5.78
C VAL A 113 -4.19 42.09 -5.17
N GLN A 114 -3.68 41.67 -4.02
CA GLN A 114 -2.58 42.34 -3.32
C GLN A 114 -1.29 42.28 -4.11
N TRP A 115 -0.98 41.12 -4.72
CA TRP A 115 0.18 40.96 -5.57
C TRP A 115 0.15 41.91 -6.79
N ILE A 116 -0.98 42.01 -7.48
CA ILE A 116 -1.13 42.94 -8.60
C ILE A 116 -0.98 44.38 -8.15
N LYS A 117 -1.63 44.79 -7.02
CA LYS A 117 -1.49 46.13 -6.43
C LYS A 117 -0.06 46.46 -6.06
N GLN A 118 0.73 45.48 -5.63
CA GLN A 118 2.16 45.62 -5.31
C GLN A 118 3.05 45.66 -6.56
N GLY A 119 2.46 45.62 -7.76
CA GLY A 119 3.22 45.75 -9.01
C GLY A 119 3.56 44.42 -9.68
N ALA A 120 2.86 43.33 -9.34
CA ALA A 120 3.01 41.99 -9.94
C ALA A 120 4.48 41.52 -9.96
N GLN A 121 5.15 41.62 -8.82
CA GLN A 121 6.59 41.35 -8.68
C GLN A 121 6.95 39.89 -8.89
N THR A 122 8.15 39.64 -9.43
CA THR A 122 8.80 38.32 -9.53
C THR A 122 10.01 38.26 -8.60
N VAL A 123 10.41 37.05 -8.16
CA VAL A 123 11.63 36.89 -7.33
C VAL A 123 12.89 37.22 -8.11
N ARG A 124 12.90 36.95 -9.41
CA ARG A 124 14.03 37.17 -10.32
C ARG A 124 13.54 37.53 -11.72
N PRO A 125 14.43 38.01 -12.61
CA PRO A 125 14.11 38.22 -14.01
C PRO A 125 13.58 36.92 -14.65
N GLU A 126 12.49 37.05 -15.38
CA GLU A 126 11.88 35.92 -16.08
C GLU A 126 12.76 35.38 -17.20
N PRO A 127 12.78 34.03 -17.42
CA PRO A 127 13.55 33.43 -18.49
C PRO A 127 13.02 33.85 -19.88
N SER A 128 13.91 33.96 -20.86
CA SER A 128 13.55 34.37 -22.23
C SER A 128 12.59 33.38 -22.90
N SER A 129 12.63 32.12 -22.54
CA SER A 129 11.74 31.06 -23.02
C SER A 129 11.43 30.05 -21.93
N ILE A 130 10.26 29.42 -22.02
CA ILE A 130 9.89 28.27 -21.19
C ILE A 130 9.63 27.06 -22.08
N GLY A 131 10.08 25.89 -21.61
CA GLY A 131 9.84 24.62 -22.28
C GLY A 131 8.36 24.18 -22.21
N PRO A 132 8.04 23.05 -22.81
CA PRO A 132 6.72 22.46 -22.69
C PRO A 132 6.45 22.03 -21.23
N GLY A 133 5.16 21.99 -20.85
CA GLY A 133 4.71 21.62 -19.50
C GLY A 133 4.77 22.77 -18.51
N LEU A 134 4.47 22.47 -17.25
CA LEU A 134 4.39 23.48 -16.18
C LEU A 134 5.76 24.01 -15.76
N GLY A 135 6.81 23.24 -16.02
CA GLY A 135 8.16 23.51 -15.52
C GLY A 135 8.25 23.35 -14.00
N VAL A 136 9.46 23.34 -13.48
CA VAL A 136 9.73 23.32 -12.05
C VAL A 136 10.67 24.48 -11.73
N SER A 137 10.26 25.39 -10.84
CA SER A 137 11.07 26.54 -10.46
C SER A 137 12.11 26.18 -9.40
N ASP A 138 13.11 27.05 -9.23
CA ASP A 138 14.13 26.86 -8.17
C ASP A 138 13.54 27.06 -6.78
N GLU A 139 12.52 27.92 -6.64
CA GLU A 139 11.78 28.13 -5.41
C GLU A 139 11.05 26.85 -4.98
N GLU A 140 10.34 26.18 -5.93
CA GLU A 140 9.67 24.92 -5.69
C GLU A 140 10.67 23.82 -5.27
N ARG A 141 11.84 23.75 -5.94
CA ARG A 141 12.94 22.83 -5.57
C ARG A 141 13.57 23.17 -4.22
N SER A 142 13.51 24.42 -3.81
CA SER A 142 14.10 24.89 -2.56
C SER A 142 13.20 24.73 -1.35
N TYR A 143 12.00 24.18 -1.54
CA TYR A 143 11.13 23.82 -0.42
C TYR A 143 11.84 22.84 0.51
N TRP A 144 11.68 22.99 1.82
CA TRP A 144 12.47 22.29 2.82
C TRP A 144 12.47 20.76 2.67
N ALA A 145 11.34 20.17 2.25
CA ALA A 145 11.20 18.72 2.09
C ALA A 145 12.02 18.13 0.94
N PHE A 146 12.45 18.96 -0.03
CA PHE A 146 13.27 18.55 -1.17
C PHE A 146 14.76 18.88 -1.01
N LYS A 147 15.13 19.46 0.13
CA LYS A 147 16.55 19.74 0.46
C LYS A 147 17.20 18.53 1.12
N PRO A 148 18.52 18.36 0.97
CA PRO A 148 19.25 17.37 1.74
C PRO A 148 18.98 17.52 3.23
N LEU A 149 18.81 16.39 3.93
CA LEU A 149 18.61 16.38 5.37
C LEU A 149 19.87 16.92 6.06
N ILE A 150 19.67 17.90 6.92
CA ILE A 150 20.71 18.43 7.81
C ILE A 150 20.26 18.25 9.25
N ARG A 151 21.21 18.01 10.15
CA ARG A 151 20.91 18.01 11.58
C ARG A 151 20.85 19.44 12.09
N PRO A 152 19.66 19.97 12.45
CA PRO A 152 19.57 21.35 12.93
C PRO A 152 20.20 21.49 14.31
N ALA A 153 20.71 22.69 14.62
CA ALA A 153 21.13 22.99 15.98
C ALA A 153 19.92 23.00 16.92
N VAL A 154 20.08 22.40 18.10
CA VAL A 154 19.03 22.39 19.13
C VAL A 154 18.82 23.83 19.61
N PRO A 155 17.59 24.38 19.54
CA PRO A 155 17.35 25.77 19.91
C PRO A 155 17.49 25.99 21.43
N SER A 156 17.95 27.19 21.81
CA SER A 156 17.89 27.64 23.21
C SER A 156 16.46 28.05 23.56
N VAL A 157 16.00 27.67 24.74
CA VAL A 157 14.67 27.98 25.28
C VAL A 157 14.78 28.66 26.65
N LYS A 158 13.72 29.33 27.08
CA LYS A 158 13.71 30.04 28.37
C LYS A 158 13.64 29.06 29.54
N ASP A 159 12.76 28.04 29.42
CA ASP A 159 12.60 27.03 30.47
C ASP A 159 13.33 25.72 30.10
N ALA A 160 14.65 25.72 30.33
CA ALA A 160 15.47 24.53 30.07
C ALA A 160 15.24 23.40 31.06
N THR A 161 14.54 23.63 32.18
CA THR A 161 14.25 22.60 33.19
C THR A 161 13.26 21.52 32.69
N ARG A 162 12.50 21.85 31.65
CA ARG A 162 11.51 20.94 31.02
C ARG A 162 12.06 20.15 29.84
N ILE A 163 13.35 20.31 29.53
CA ILE A 163 13.99 19.63 28.40
C ILE A 163 14.54 18.29 28.86
N ARG A 164 13.99 17.19 28.32
CA ARG A 164 14.47 15.81 28.47
C ARG A 164 15.14 15.29 27.20
N THR A 165 14.64 15.74 26.05
CA THR A 165 15.16 15.37 24.72
C THR A 165 15.32 16.61 23.84
N PRO A 166 16.12 16.56 22.77
CA PRO A 166 16.19 17.65 21.80
C PRO A 166 14.83 18.05 21.20
N ILE A 167 13.88 17.07 21.08
CA ILE A 167 12.54 17.33 20.56
C ILE A 167 11.79 18.32 21.46
N ASP A 168 11.95 18.22 22.78
CA ASP A 168 11.32 19.13 23.73
C ASP A 168 11.77 20.57 23.49
N ALA A 169 13.06 20.77 23.20
CA ALA A 169 13.59 22.10 22.90
C ALA A 169 12.97 22.69 21.62
N PHE A 170 12.83 21.90 20.56
CA PHE A 170 12.18 22.36 19.33
C PHE A 170 10.70 22.69 19.53
N LEU A 171 9.98 21.89 20.32
CA LEU A 171 8.58 22.14 20.65
C LEU A 171 8.45 23.43 21.49
N LEU A 172 9.24 23.54 22.57
CA LEU A 172 9.16 24.65 23.49
C LEU A 172 9.56 25.97 22.81
N ALA A 173 10.57 25.95 21.92
CA ALA A 173 10.95 27.12 21.14
C ALA A 173 9.81 27.67 20.24
N LYS A 174 8.87 26.84 19.83
CA LYS A 174 7.66 27.26 19.11
C LYS A 174 6.54 27.70 20.05
N MET A 175 6.45 27.12 21.24
CA MET A 175 5.40 27.38 22.21
C MET A 175 5.62 28.70 22.97
N GLU A 176 6.85 28.99 23.36
CA GLU A 176 7.21 30.18 24.17
C GLU A 176 6.78 31.53 23.53
N PRO A 177 6.97 31.77 22.22
CA PRO A 177 6.49 33.02 21.59
C PRO A 177 4.97 33.18 21.65
N ALA A 178 4.24 32.10 21.74
CA ALA A 178 2.78 32.10 21.90
C ALA A 178 2.33 32.14 23.38
N GLY A 179 3.26 32.29 24.33
CA GLY A 179 2.97 32.27 25.76
C GLY A 179 2.56 30.89 26.30
N LEU A 180 2.87 29.80 25.57
CA LEU A 180 2.54 28.44 25.95
C LEU A 180 3.75 27.75 26.57
N THR A 181 3.48 26.74 27.40
CA THR A 181 4.46 25.82 27.98
C THR A 181 3.90 24.40 28.03
N PHE A 182 4.75 23.44 28.38
CA PHE A 182 4.28 22.08 28.61
C PHE A 182 3.30 22.02 29.80
N ALA A 183 2.28 21.18 29.68
CA ALA A 183 1.43 20.81 30.80
C ALA A 183 2.23 20.09 31.89
N SER A 184 1.67 19.98 33.10
CA SER A 184 2.27 19.17 34.16
C SER A 184 2.40 17.71 33.74
N ASP A 185 3.37 17.01 34.29
CA ASP A 185 3.51 15.57 34.11
C ASP A 185 2.26 14.86 34.65
N THR A 186 1.87 13.79 33.99
CA THR A 186 0.72 12.99 34.41
C THR A 186 1.15 11.92 35.44
N ASP A 187 0.17 11.28 36.10
CA ASP A 187 0.39 10.16 37.01
C ASP A 187 0.88 8.89 36.30
N LYS A 188 1.42 7.95 37.07
CA LYS A 188 1.96 6.69 36.58
C LYS A 188 0.91 5.79 35.91
N GLU A 189 -0.32 5.77 36.41
CA GLU A 189 -1.41 4.96 35.83
C GLU A 189 -1.73 5.44 34.42
N THR A 190 -1.82 6.75 34.23
CA THR A 190 -2.02 7.35 32.89
C THR A 190 -0.83 7.11 31.97
N LEU A 191 0.41 7.19 32.51
CA LEU A 191 1.63 6.95 31.72
C LEU A 191 1.67 5.52 31.16
N ILE A 192 1.53 4.51 32.02
CA ILE A 192 1.58 3.11 31.59
C ILE A 192 0.47 2.80 30.59
N ARG A 193 -0.75 3.31 30.85
CA ARG A 193 -1.88 3.12 29.94
C ARG A 193 -1.59 3.70 28.56
N ARG A 194 -1.05 4.93 28.49
CA ARG A 194 -0.71 5.58 27.21
C ARG A 194 0.40 4.83 26.49
N ALA A 195 1.49 4.51 27.19
CA ALA A 195 2.62 3.79 26.62
C ALA A 195 2.20 2.42 26.04
N SER A 196 1.39 1.66 26.78
CA SER A 196 0.91 0.35 26.32
C SER A 196 0.02 0.47 25.08
N LEU A 197 -0.92 1.41 25.06
CA LEU A 197 -1.80 1.62 23.91
C LEU A 197 -1.03 2.14 22.68
N ASP A 198 -0.05 3.02 22.86
CA ASP A 198 0.74 3.55 21.75
C ASP A 198 1.70 2.50 21.19
N LEU A 199 2.45 1.80 22.05
CA LEU A 199 3.47 0.85 21.61
C LEU A 199 2.90 -0.52 21.24
N LEU A 200 1.94 -1.04 22.02
CA LEU A 200 1.42 -2.40 21.82
C LEU A 200 0.00 -2.44 21.24
N GLY A 201 -0.75 -1.33 21.33
CA GLY A 201 -2.14 -1.26 20.87
C GLY A 201 -3.15 -1.93 21.81
N VAL A 202 -2.70 -2.40 22.98
CA VAL A 202 -3.53 -3.04 24.01
C VAL A 202 -3.32 -2.38 25.38
N PRO A 203 -4.32 -2.38 26.28
CA PRO A 203 -4.13 -1.85 27.62
C PRO A 203 -3.18 -2.73 28.43
N PRO A 204 -2.49 -2.19 29.45
CA PRO A 204 -1.70 -2.99 30.38
C PRO A 204 -2.60 -3.88 31.25
N THR A 205 -2.05 -5.00 31.76
CA THR A 205 -2.74 -5.81 32.75
C THR A 205 -2.73 -5.14 34.13
N PRO A 206 -3.63 -5.50 35.05
CA PRO A 206 -3.62 -5.00 36.43
C PRO A 206 -2.27 -5.22 37.12
N GLU A 207 -1.65 -6.37 36.88
CA GLU A 207 -0.35 -6.75 37.48
C GLU A 207 0.78 -5.85 36.95
N GLU A 208 0.76 -5.52 35.66
CA GLU A 208 1.73 -4.61 35.04
C GLU A 208 1.58 -3.19 35.59
N VAL A 209 0.33 -2.74 35.77
CA VAL A 209 0.04 -1.43 36.38
C VAL A 209 0.59 -1.39 37.80
N GLN A 210 0.29 -2.41 38.61
CA GLN A 210 0.75 -2.47 40.01
C GLN A 210 2.27 -2.50 40.07
N ALA A 211 2.92 -3.32 39.27
CA ALA A 211 4.39 -3.41 39.23
C ALA A 211 5.03 -2.06 38.90
N PHE A 212 4.45 -1.29 37.95
CA PHE A 212 4.96 0.03 37.62
C PHE A 212 4.68 1.09 38.69
N LEU A 213 3.55 0.99 39.40
CA LEU A 213 3.24 1.88 40.52
C LEU A 213 4.21 1.67 41.70
N ASP A 214 4.54 0.40 42.00
CA ASP A 214 5.44 0.03 43.07
C ASP A 214 6.92 0.27 42.78
N ASP A 215 7.30 0.41 41.52
CA ASP A 215 8.66 0.74 41.10
C ASP A 215 8.97 2.21 41.37
N THR A 216 9.77 2.47 42.42
CA THR A 216 10.20 3.82 42.85
C THR A 216 11.58 4.21 42.34
N SER A 217 12.20 3.42 41.44
CA SER A 217 13.49 3.72 40.87
C SER A 217 13.44 4.92 39.89
N ASP A 218 14.55 5.60 39.74
CA ASP A 218 14.69 6.71 38.79
C ASP A 218 14.51 6.24 37.32
N ASP A 219 14.80 4.94 37.07
CA ASP A 219 14.73 4.31 35.75
C ASP A 219 13.38 3.60 35.48
N ALA A 220 12.40 3.72 36.39
CA ALA A 220 11.10 3.04 36.27
C ALA A 220 10.41 3.27 34.90
N TRP A 221 10.45 4.51 34.41
CA TRP A 221 9.89 4.87 33.10
C TRP A 221 10.68 4.24 31.95
N ALA A 222 12.01 4.33 31.95
CA ALA A 222 12.86 3.74 30.94
C ALA A 222 12.73 2.21 30.92
N GLY A 223 12.67 1.59 32.10
CA GLY A 223 12.43 0.15 32.25
C GLY A 223 11.08 -0.29 31.66
N LEU A 224 10.01 0.47 31.90
CA LEU A 224 8.70 0.23 31.30
C LEU A 224 8.78 0.30 29.78
N ILE A 225 9.34 1.36 29.21
CA ILE A 225 9.42 1.55 27.75
C ILE A 225 10.23 0.42 27.11
N ASN A 226 11.40 0.08 27.65
CA ASN A 226 12.21 -1.02 27.14
C ASN A 226 11.45 -2.33 27.13
N ARG A 227 10.75 -2.67 28.23
CA ARG A 227 9.93 -3.89 28.31
C ARG A 227 8.82 -3.92 27.26
N LEU A 228 8.17 -2.77 26.97
CA LEU A 228 7.14 -2.68 25.95
C LEU A 228 7.73 -2.82 24.54
N LEU A 229 8.91 -2.23 24.28
CA LEU A 229 9.61 -2.35 22.99
C LEU A 229 10.11 -3.78 22.73
N ASP A 230 10.50 -4.52 23.77
CA ASP A 230 10.93 -5.93 23.67
C ASP A 230 9.73 -6.90 23.50
N SER A 231 8.51 -6.41 23.62
CA SER A 231 7.32 -7.25 23.47
C SER A 231 7.10 -7.64 21.99
N PRO A 232 6.77 -8.91 21.69
CA PRO A 232 6.36 -9.31 20.34
C PRO A 232 5.19 -8.49 19.78
N LEU A 233 4.29 -8.02 20.64
CA LEU A 233 3.15 -7.17 20.25
C LEU A 233 3.58 -5.83 19.64
N TYR A 234 4.78 -5.33 19.99
CA TYR A 234 5.35 -4.12 19.36
C TYR A 234 5.55 -4.33 17.85
N GLY A 235 6.19 -5.43 17.49
CA GLY A 235 6.39 -5.79 16.08
C GLY A 235 5.06 -5.96 15.33
N GLU A 236 4.07 -6.62 15.94
CA GLU A 236 2.73 -6.81 15.36
C GLU A 236 2.01 -5.47 15.18
N ARG A 237 2.02 -4.61 16.21
CA ARG A 237 1.38 -3.30 16.20
C ARG A 237 1.95 -2.38 15.12
N TRP A 238 3.27 -2.25 15.07
CA TRP A 238 3.95 -1.33 14.17
C TRP A 238 4.16 -1.92 12.77
N GLY A 239 4.30 -3.26 12.67
CA GLY A 239 4.29 -3.98 11.41
C GLY A 239 3.01 -3.76 10.61
N ARG A 240 1.86 -3.68 11.29
CA ARG A 240 0.58 -3.35 10.64
C ARG A 240 0.63 -2.00 9.92
N HIS A 241 1.19 -0.95 10.54
CA HIS A 241 1.27 0.36 9.91
C HIS A 241 2.11 0.34 8.64
N TRP A 242 3.22 -0.43 8.64
CA TRP A 242 4.01 -0.63 7.44
C TRP A 242 3.23 -1.39 6.36
N LEU A 243 2.57 -2.47 6.74
CA LEU A 243 1.78 -3.30 5.82
C LEU A 243 0.63 -2.51 5.18
N ASP A 244 -0.02 -1.61 5.94
CA ASP A 244 -1.06 -0.72 5.43
C ASP A 244 -0.51 0.22 4.34
N VAL A 245 0.66 0.86 4.56
CA VAL A 245 1.29 1.75 3.55
C VAL A 245 1.83 0.97 2.35
N ALA A 246 2.33 -0.25 2.56
CA ALA A 246 2.81 -1.14 1.50
C ALA A 246 1.67 -1.71 0.65
N GLY A 247 0.42 -1.64 1.12
CA GLY A 247 -0.73 -2.20 0.45
C GLY A 247 -0.80 -3.73 0.53
N TYR A 248 -0.41 -4.31 1.69
CA TYR A 248 -0.44 -5.76 1.89
C TYR A 248 -1.84 -6.34 1.73
N ALA A 249 -1.93 -7.44 1.00
CA ALA A 249 -3.14 -8.24 0.87
C ALA A 249 -2.79 -9.73 0.68
N ASP A 250 -3.69 -10.61 1.14
CA ASP A 250 -3.57 -12.07 0.97
C ASP A 250 -4.10 -12.54 -0.40
N SER A 251 -4.53 -11.62 -1.26
CA SER A 251 -5.00 -11.88 -2.61
C SER A 251 -4.37 -10.93 -3.62
N GLU A 252 -4.50 -11.24 -4.93
CA GLU A 252 -3.95 -10.42 -6.01
C GLU A 252 -4.72 -9.10 -6.22
N GLY A 253 -5.88 -8.94 -5.60
CA GLY A 253 -6.66 -7.69 -5.63
C GLY A 253 -7.32 -7.38 -6.98
N TYR A 254 -7.60 -8.40 -7.79
CA TYR A 254 -8.22 -8.22 -9.10
C TYR A 254 -9.69 -8.63 -9.10
N THR A 255 -10.56 -7.72 -9.54
CA THR A 255 -12.02 -7.85 -9.36
C THR A 255 -12.67 -9.01 -10.11
N ASN A 256 -12.12 -9.41 -11.26
CA ASN A 256 -12.72 -10.46 -12.10
C ASN A 256 -12.28 -11.88 -11.72
N ASN A 257 -11.11 -12.02 -11.13
CA ASN A 257 -10.59 -13.31 -10.66
C ASN A 257 -9.52 -13.02 -9.59
N ASP A 258 -9.97 -12.85 -8.36
CA ASP A 258 -9.10 -12.55 -7.24
C ASP A 258 -8.46 -13.83 -6.69
N SER A 259 -7.25 -14.10 -7.14
CA SER A 259 -6.48 -15.28 -6.74
C SER A 259 -5.80 -15.06 -5.39
N SER A 260 -5.81 -16.07 -4.54
CA SER A 260 -5.09 -16.06 -3.26
C SER A 260 -3.58 -16.03 -3.45
N ARG A 261 -2.88 -15.23 -2.63
CA ARG A 261 -1.42 -15.19 -2.49
C ARG A 261 -0.98 -16.12 -1.37
N ALA A 262 -0.90 -17.42 -1.65
CA ALA A 262 -0.65 -18.47 -0.66
C ALA A 262 0.58 -18.23 0.25
N TRP A 263 1.55 -17.45 -0.19
CA TRP A 263 2.81 -17.19 0.52
C TRP A 263 2.99 -15.73 0.99
N ALA A 264 1.98 -14.87 0.84
CA ALA A 264 2.06 -13.47 1.22
C ALA A 264 2.39 -13.30 2.72
N TYR A 265 1.88 -14.18 3.56
CA TYR A 265 2.14 -14.17 5.00
C TYR A 265 3.64 -14.19 5.35
N LYS A 266 4.51 -14.76 4.51
CA LYS A 266 5.96 -14.76 4.75
C LYS A 266 6.55 -13.35 4.76
N TYR A 267 6.10 -12.48 3.84
CA TYR A 267 6.47 -11.07 3.84
C TYR A 267 5.91 -10.33 5.05
N ARG A 268 4.63 -10.55 5.39
CA ARG A 268 4.01 -9.99 6.60
C ARG A 268 4.82 -10.35 7.86
N ASP A 269 5.11 -11.63 8.03
CA ASP A 269 5.82 -12.14 9.20
C ASP A 269 7.26 -11.59 9.26
N TRP A 270 7.92 -11.45 8.09
CA TRP A 270 9.23 -10.81 8.00
C TRP A 270 9.17 -9.33 8.43
N VAL A 271 8.15 -8.56 8.01
CA VAL A 271 7.95 -7.17 8.42
C VAL A 271 7.78 -7.08 9.95
N ILE A 272 6.89 -7.90 10.52
CA ILE A 272 6.63 -7.94 11.96
C ILE A 272 7.92 -8.22 12.74
N GLN A 273 8.67 -9.25 12.33
CA GLN A 273 9.92 -9.63 12.97
C GLN A 273 11.01 -8.57 12.80
N SER A 274 11.12 -7.95 11.63
CA SER A 274 12.12 -6.91 11.36
C SER A 274 11.90 -5.67 12.22
N ILE A 275 10.65 -5.25 12.40
CA ILE A 275 10.30 -4.13 13.28
C ILE A 275 10.50 -4.52 14.75
N GLY A 276 10.06 -5.72 15.15
CA GLY A 276 10.21 -6.20 16.54
C GLY A 276 11.65 -6.35 17.00
N ARG A 277 12.60 -6.63 16.08
CA ARG A 277 14.04 -6.70 16.38
C ARG A 277 14.79 -5.40 16.14
N ASP A 278 14.07 -4.29 15.90
CA ASP A 278 14.62 -2.96 15.63
C ASP A 278 15.63 -2.96 14.47
N MET A 279 15.27 -3.60 13.35
CA MET A 279 16.12 -3.64 12.16
C MET A 279 16.40 -2.22 11.66
N PRO A 280 17.68 -1.83 11.40
CA PRO A 280 18.00 -0.51 10.86
C PRO A 280 17.17 -0.20 9.62
N PHE A 281 16.55 1.00 9.58
CA PHE A 281 15.54 1.34 8.58
C PHE A 281 16.12 1.38 7.14
N ASP A 282 17.36 1.78 6.99
CA ASP A 282 18.10 1.72 5.72
C ASP A 282 18.26 0.28 5.22
N GLN A 283 18.58 -0.66 6.12
CA GLN A 283 18.63 -2.09 5.79
C GLN A 283 17.24 -2.64 5.47
N PHE A 284 16.23 -2.26 6.25
CA PHE A 284 14.84 -2.65 6.03
C PHE A 284 14.35 -2.24 4.63
N ILE A 285 14.64 -1.00 4.19
CA ILE A 285 14.31 -0.53 2.85
C ILE A 285 15.13 -1.24 1.78
N THR A 286 16.44 -1.36 1.98
CA THR A 286 17.34 -1.97 0.99
C THR A 286 16.94 -3.40 0.66
N TRP A 287 16.60 -4.20 1.69
CA TRP A 287 16.18 -5.58 1.46
C TRP A 287 14.84 -5.68 0.73
N GLN A 288 13.93 -4.74 0.96
CA GLN A 288 12.64 -4.72 0.26
C GLN A 288 12.76 -4.33 -1.22
N LEU A 289 13.73 -3.47 -1.55
CA LEU A 289 13.90 -2.99 -2.93
C LEU A 289 14.87 -3.85 -3.76
N ALA A 290 15.88 -4.44 -3.12
CA ALA A 290 17.00 -5.11 -3.80
C ALA A 290 17.53 -6.33 -3.04
N GLY A 291 16.71 -6.98 -2.20
CA GLY A 291 17.11 -8.14 -1.42
C GLY A 291 17.57 -9.32 -2.27
N ASP A 292 16.99 -9.50 -3.45
CA ASP A 292 17.38 -10.53 -4.43
C ASP A 292 18.75 -10.25 -5.08
N GLU A 293 19.16 -9.00 -5.20
CA GLU A 293 20.50 -8.62 -5.69
C GLU A 293 21.60 -8.87 -4.64
N LEU A 294 21.21 -9.10 -3.37
CA LEU A 294 22.10 -9.41 -2.27
C LEU A 294 22.25 -10.92 -2.01
N VAL A 295 21.65 -11.76 -2.87
CA VAL A 295 21.71 -13.23 -2.79
C VAL A 295 22.10 -13.79 -4.15
N ASN A 296 23.15 -14.61 -4.17
CA ASN A 296 23.64 -15.19 -5.43
C ASN A 296 22.84 -16.44 -5.83
N PRO A 297 22.38 -16.54 -7.10
CA PRO A 297 21.83 -17.79 -7.60
C PRO A 297 22.95 -18.88 -7.75
N PRO A 298 22.60 -20.18 -7.73
CA PRO A 298 21.25 -20.72 -7.61
C PRO A 298 20.72 -20.63 -6.18
N TYR A 299 19.41 -20.34 -6.04
CA TYR A 299 18.73 -20.24 -4.74
C TYR A 299 18.50 -21.64 -4.14
N LYS A 300 19.55 -22.25 -3.59
CA LYS A 300 19.55 -23.59 -2.99
C LYS A 300 20.31 -23.57 -1.67
N ASN A 301 19.84 -24.34 -0.71
CA ASN A 301 20.45 -24.46 0.63
C ASN A 301 20.76 -23.11 1.26
N MET A 302 19.84 -22.15 1.09
CA MET A 302 20.00 -20.78 1.52
C MET A 302 20.06 -20.67 3.05
N THR A 303 20.89 -19.76 3.52
CA THR A 303 20.93 -19.38 4.93
C THR A 303 19.64 -18.63 5.30
N VAL A 304 19.32 -18.54 6.61
CA VAL A 304 18.19 -17.79 7.12
C VAL A 304 18.22 -16.34 6.62
N GLN A 305 19.40 -15.70 6.64
CA GLN A 305 19.54 -14.32 6.18
C GLN A 305 19.28 -14.14 4.68
N GLU A 306 19.70 -15.09 3.85
CA GLU A 306 19.40 -15.07 2.41
C GLU A 306 17.91 -15.24 2.14
N ILE A 307 17.25 -16.14 2.90
CA ILE A 307 15.79 -16.31 2.84
C ILE A 307 15.09 -15.01 3.26
N GLU A 308 15.53 -14.35 4.33
CA GLU A 308 14.97 -13.07 4.77
C GLU A 308 15.11 -11.98 3.70
N LYS A 309 16.27 -11.85 3.06
CA LYS A 309 16.48 -10.88 1.97
C LYS A 309 15.53 -11.12 0.80
N LEU A 310 15.36 -12.36 0.37
CA LEU A 310 14.43 -12.72 -0.70
C LEU A 310 12.99 -12.50 -0.27
N THR A 311 12.63 -12.82 0.98
CA THR A 311 11.28 -12.61 1.51
C THR A 311 10.92 -11.12 1.57
N ALA A 312 11.89 -10.27 1.90
CA ALA A 312 11.72 -8.82 1.94
C ALA A 312 11.27 -8.23 0.60
N THR A 313 11.74 -8.78 -0.54
CA THR A 313 11.34 -8.34 -1.88
C THR A 313 9.85 -8.56 -2.19
N GLY A 314 9.14 -9.26 -1.31
CA GLY A 314 7.68 -9.33 -1.31
C GLY A 314 7.02 -7.95 -1.34
N PHE A 315 7.68 -6.89 -0.86
CA PHE A 315 7.25 -5.51 -1.00
C PHE A 315 6.92 -5.12 -2.45
N LEU A 316 7.76 -5.50 -3.41
CA LEU A 316 7.54 -5.22 -4.84
C LEU A 316 6.38 -6.05 -5.45
N ARG A 317 5.79 -6.94 -4.65
CA ARG A 317 4.63 -7.77 -5.02
C ARG A 317 3.32 -7.27 -4.41
N MET A 318 3.33 -6.15 -3.69
CA MET A 318 2.14 -5.62 -3.02
C MET A 318 1.16 -4.95 -3.98
N ALA A 319 1.61 -4.49 -5.15
CA ALA A 319 0.71 -4.01 -6.20
C ALA A 319 -0.32 -5.09 -6.60
N ALA A 320 -1.55 -4.67 -6.88
CA ALA A 320 -2.57 -5.55 -7.43
C ALA A 320 -2.09 -6.17 -8.75
N ASP A 321 -2.24 -7.49 -8.93
CA ASP A 321 -1.73 -8.20 -10.11
C ASP A 321 -2.80 -9.04 -10.80
N GLY A 322 -3.43 -8.48 -11.81
CA GLY A 322 -4.41 -9.16 -12.64
C GLY A 322 -3.84 -10.13 -13.69
N THR A 323 -2.52 -10.29 -13.77
CA THR A 323 -1.89 -11.05 -14.87
C THR A 323 -2.07 -12.57 -14.77
N SER A 324 -2.56 -13.09 -13.64
CA SER A 324 -3.02 -14.47 -13.52
C SER A 324 -4.32 -14.73 -14.31
N ALA A 325 -5.20 -13.72 -14.38
CA ALA A 325 -6.46 -13.79 -15.11
C ALA A 325 -6.31 -13.30 -16.55
N GLN A 326 -5.58 -12.22 -16.77
CA GLN A 326 -5.41 -11.58 -18.08
C GLN A 326 -3.95 -11.11 -18.25
N ASN A 327 -3.12 -11.94 -18.86
CA ASN A 327 -1.71 -11.67 -19.05
C ASN A 327 -1.46 -10.89 -20.36
N ASP A 328 -1.97 -9.69 -20.47
CA ASP A 328 -1.73 -8.78 -21.59
C ASP A 328 -0.82 -7.59 -21.23
N ALA A 329 -0.54 -6.74 -22.22
CA ALA A 329 0.32 -5.58 -22.02
C ALA A 329 -0.27 -4.55 -21.06
N VAL A 330 -1.59 -4.40 -21.04
CA VAL A 330 -2.31 -3.44 -20.18
C VAL A 330 -2.22 -3.86 -18.71
N ALA A 331 -2.50 -5.14 -18.43
CA ALA A 331 -2.41 -5.68 -17.07
C ALA A 331 -0.97 -5.58 -16.52
N ARG A 332 0.05 -5.90 -17.33
CA ARG A 332 1.46 -5.76 -16.93
C ARG A 332 1.85 -4.32 -16.67
N GLU A 333 1.39 -3.41 -17.51
CA GLU A 333 1.62 -1.96 -17.35
C GLU A 333 0.98 -1.46 -16.05
N GLN A 334 -0.23 -1.91 -15.72
CA GLN A 334 -0.92 -1.55 -14.48
C GLN A 334 -0.12 -1.97 -13.24
N VAL A 335 0.43 -3.17 -13.22
CA VAL A 335 1.30 -3.62 -12.09
C VAL A 335 2.51 -2.71 -11.93
N MET A 336 3.13 -2.28 -13.05
CA MET A 336 4.27 -1.35 -13.00
C MET A 336 3.86 0.01 -12.43
N ILE A 337 2.72 0.56 -12.88
CA ILE A 337 2.17 1.83 -12.41
C ILE A 337 1.93 1.77 -10.89
N ASP A 338 1.26 0.72 -10.44
CA ASP A 338 0.91 0.57 -9.01
C ASP A 338 2.16 0.30 -8.16
N THR A 339 3.15 -0.41 -8.67
CA THR A 339 4.45 -0.59 -7.98
C THR A 339 5.15 0.76 -7.78
N VAL A 340 5.28 1.59 -8.82
CA VAL A 340 5.88 2.93 -8.71
C VAL A 340 5.10 3.79 -7.72
N LYS A 341 3.77 3.73 -7.73
CA LYS A 341 2.90 4.43 -6.79
C LYS A 341 3.19 3.98 -5.36
N ILE A 342 3.18 2.68 -5.08
CA ILE A 342 3.42 2.15 -3.72
C ILE A 342 4.82 2.56 -3.24
N VAL A 343 5.85 2.33 -4.04
CA VAL A 343 7.23 2.70 -3.70
C VAL A 343 7.34 4.19 -3.36
N SER A 344 6.80 5.07 -4.20
CA SER A 344 6.92 6.50 -3.98
C SER A 344 6.10 7.01 -2.80
N THR A 345 4.90 6.48 -2.57
CA THR A 345 4.07 6.90 -1.44
C THR A 345 4.56 6.34 -0.11
N SER A 346 5.00 5.09 -0.06
CA SER A 346 5.44 4.46 1.19
C SER A 346 6.84 4.89 1.62
N LEU A 347 7.79 5.06 0.69
CA LEU A 347 9.18 5.38 1.01
C LEU A 347 9.50 6.87 0.94
N LEU A 348 8.89 7.61 0.03
CA LEU A 348 9.20 9.03 -0.19
C LEU A 348 8.10 9.96 0.35
N GLY A 349 6.90 9.43 0.66
CA GLY A 349 5.74 10.25 1.01
C GLY A 349 5.28 11.16 -0.13
N LEU A 350 5.61 10.81 -1.38
CA LEU A 350 5.34 11.62 -2.58
C LEU A 350 4.37 10.92 -3.52
N SER A 351 3.44 11.69 -4.08
CA SER A 351 2.47 11.20 -5.07
C SER A 351 3.04 11.21 -6.50
N VAL A 352 4.22 10.60 -6.69
CA VAL A 352 4.93 10.59 -7.98
C VAL A 352 4.08 10.03 -9.13
N GLY A 353 3.14 9.12 -8.83
CA GLY A 353 2.20 8.58 -9.82
C GLY A 353 1.36 9.65 -10.54
N CYS A 354 1.12 10.81 -9.93
CA CYS A 354 0.43 11.93 -10.58
C CYS A 354 1.22 12.50 -11.76
N ALA A 355 2.54 12.29 -11.78
CA ALA A 355 3.41 12.77 -12.88
C ALA A 355 3.49 11.79 -14.06
N GLN A 356 2.69 10.74 -14.11
CA GLN A 356 2.65 9.78 -15.23
C GLN A 356 2.23 10.43 -16.55
N CYS A 357 1.21 11.30 -16.54
CA CYS A 357 0.63 11.89 -17.74
C CYS A 357 1.11 13.31 -18.02
N HIS A 358 1.48 14.07 -16.98
CA HIS A 358 1.94 15.46 -17.04
C HIS A 358 2.82 15.77 -15.84
N ASP A 359 3.49 16.92 -15.79
CA ASP A 359 4.22 17.34 -14.60
C ASP A 359 3.29 17.37 -13.37
N HIS A 360 3.81 16.97 -12.19
CA HIS A 360 3.01 16.96 -10.96
C HIS A 360 2.41 18.33 -10.66
N ARG A 361 1.13 18.35 -10.23
CA ARG A 361 0.39 19.61 -10.07
C ARG A 361 0.95 20.52 -8.97
N TYR A 362 1.41 19.94 -7.86
CA TYR A 362 1.80 20.69 -6.67
C TYR A 362 3.30 20.59 -6.36
N ASP A 363 3.88 19.41 -6.56
CA ASP A 363 5.27 19.14 -6.22
C ASP A 363 6.22 19.33 -7.40
N PRO A 364 7.50 19.61 -7.18
CA PRO A 364 8.50 19.82 -8.23
C PRO A 364 8.95 18.49 -8.88
N ILE A 365 7.99 17.70 -9.32
CA ILE A 365 8.18 16.38 -9.95
C ILE A 365 7.73 16.46 -11.40
N SER A 366 8.67 16.34 -12.33
CA SER A 366 8.34 16.32 -13.75
C SER A 366 7.86 14.94 -14.21
N GLN A 367 7.13 14.90 -15.33
CA GLN A 367 6.80 13.65 -16.01
C GLN A 367 8.06 12.82 -16.30
N LYS A 368 9.16 13.47 -16.65
CA LYS A 368 10.45 12.84 -16.88
C LYS A 368 10.98 12.15 -15.62
N ASP A 369 10.76 12.71 -14.44
CA ASP A 369 11.19 12.10 -13.17
C ASP A 369 10.37 10.85 -12.85
N TYR A 370 9.07 10.83 -13.15
CA TYR A 370 8.25 9.63 -13.08
C TYR A 370 8.83 8.50 -13.95
N TYR A 371 9.14 8.75 -15.21
CA TYR A 371 9.68 7.71 -16.09
C TYR A 371 11.11 7.29 -15.72
N ARG A 372 11.91 8.17 -15.13
CA ARG A 372 13.21 7.82 -14.56
C ARG A 372 13.09 6.88 -13.36
N LEU A 373 12.19 7.19 -12.43
CA LEU A 373 11.91 6.32 -11.27
C LEU A 373 11.38 4.96 -11.74
N ARG A 374 10.42 4.96 -12.66
CA ARG A 374 9.87 3.75 -13.26
C ARG A 374 10.97 2.87 -13.88
N ALA A 375 11.91 3.45 -14.61
CA ALA A 375 12.98 2.73 -15.31
C ALA A 375 13.88 1.93 -14.33
N ILE A 376 13.97 2.33 -13.07
CA ILE A 376 14.71 1.60 -12.03
C ILE A 376 14.07 0.22 -11.77
N PHE A 377 12.74 0.13 -11.81
CA PHE A 377 11.99 -1.11 -11.53
C PHE A 377 11.71 -1.95 -12.77
N GLU A 378 11.96 -1.42 -13.98
CA GLU A 378 11.69 -2.14 -15.22
C GLU A 378 12.48 -3.45 -15.39
N PRO A 379 13.74 -3.59 -14.92
CA PRO A 379 14.45 -4.88 -14.93
C PRO A 379 13.79 -5.95 -14.06
N ALA A 380 13.30 -5.57 -12.86
CA ALA A 380 12.64 -6.47 -11.93
C ALA A 380 11.24 -6.89 -12.41
N LEU A 381 10.52 -5.99 -13.07
CA LEU A 381 9.17 -6.18 -13.59
C LEU A 381 9.15 -6.20 -15.12
N ASN A 382 10.10 -6.88 -15.75
CA ASN A 382 10.33 -6.88 -17.20
C ASN A 382 9.08 -7.30 -18.01
N PRO A 383 8.40 -6.37 -18.71
CA PRO A 383 7.15 -6.69 -19.42
C PRO A 383 7.34 -7.70 -20.56
N LYS A 384 8.56 -7.79 -21.15
CA LYS A 384 8.89 -8.71 -22.26
C LYS A 384 9.17 -10.14 -21.76
N LYS A 385 9.60 -10.29 -20.50
CA LYS A 385 9.91 -11.57 -19.86
C LYS A 385 9.00 -11.82 -18.67
N TRP A 386 7.79 -11.33 -18.73
CA TRP A 386 6.84 -11.39 -17.64
C TRP A 386 6.53 -12.83 -17.24
N LYS A 387 6.63 -13.11 -15.96
CA LYS A 387 6.15 -14.37 -15.35
C LYS A 387 4.83 -14.09 -14.64
N GLN A 388 3.87 -14.98 -14.79
CA GLN A 388 2.63 -14.91 -14.02
C GLN A 388 2.91 -15.14 -12.53
N PRO A 389 2.05 -14.65 -11.60
CA PRO A 389 2.25 -14.76 -10.17
C PRO A 389 2.69 -16.13 -9.67
N ASN A 390 1.99 -17.18 -10.07
CA ASN A 390 2.27 -18.56 -9.66
C ASN A 390 3.63 -19.10 -10.16
N SER A 391 4.24 -18.48 -11.16
CA SER A 391 5.54 -18.88 -11.74
C SER A 391 6.72 -18.14 -11.13
N ARG A 392 6.49 -17.27 -10.14
CA ARG A 392 7.55 -16.44 -9.51
C ARG A 392 8.04 -17.00 -8.19
N ALA A 393 7.43 -18.07 -7.70
CA ALA A 393 7.81 -18.70 -6.44
C ALA A 393 9.21 -19.31 -6.53
N ILE A 394 10.00 -19.12 -5.47
CA ILE A 394 11.30 -19.75 -5.26
C ILE A 394 11.13 -20.76 -4.14
N SER A 395 11.59 -22.00 -4.32
CA SER A 395 11.58 -23.00 -3.27
C SER A 395 12.57 -22.62 -2.16
N LEU A 396 12.12 -22.69 -0.92
CA LEU A 396 12.96 -22.53 0.26
C LEU A 396 13.51 -23.85 0.79
N TYR A 397 13.14 -24.98 0.16
CA TYR A 397 13.59 -26.30 0.57
C TYR A 397 15.08 -26.50 0.31
N THR A 398 15.75 -27.06 1.31
CA THR A 398 17.12 -27.54 1.20
C THR A 398 17.19 -28.88 0.43
N ASP A 399 18.37 -29.30 0.03
CA ASP A 399 18.57 -30.63 -0.56
C ASP A 399 18.16 -31.73 0.44
N GLU A 400 18.34 -31.52 1.75
CA GLU A 400 17.91 -32.42 2.81
C GLU A 400 16.37 -32.51 2.88
N ASP A 401 15.67 -31.37 2.80
CA ASP A 401 14.21 -31.34 2.75
C ASP A 401 13.67 -32.07 1.53
N HIS A 402 14.30 -31.89 0.38
CA HIS A 402 13.94 -32.62 -0.85
C HIS A 402 14.19 -34.13 -0.72
N ALA A 403 15.30 -34.54 -0.12
CA ALA A 403 15.60 -35.96 0.12
C ALA A 403 14.54 -36.60 1.03
N LYS A 404 14.19 -35.91 2.13
CA LYS A 404 13.16 -36.36 3.06
C LYS A 404 11.76 -36.40 2.43
N ALA A 405 11.41 -35.41 1.63
CA ALA A 405 10.15 -35.40 0.90
C ALA A 405 10.07 -36.57 -0.08
N ASN A 406 11.14 -36.86 -0.83
CA ASN A 406 11.20 -37.99 -1.76
C ASN A 406 11.09 -39.33 -1.03
N GLU A 407 11.67 -39.47 0.16
CA GLU A 407 11.52 -40.67 0.99
C GLU A 407 10.08 -40.89 1.41
N ILE A 408 9.42 -39.83 1.90
CA ILE A 408 7.99 -39.88 2.31
C ILE A 408 7.11 -40.22 1.10
N GLU A 409 7.38 -39.61 -0.05
CA GLU A 409 6.62 -39.86 -1.28
C GLU A 409 6.79 -41.32 -1.75
N ALA A 410 8.02 -41.88 -1.67
CA ALA A 410 8.28 -43.28 -1.99
C ALA A 410 7.50 -44.21 -1.05
N GLN A 411 7.46 -43.90 0.25
CA GLN A 411 6.65 -44.67 1.23
C GLN A 411 5.15 -44.56 0.90
N ALA A 412 4.66 -43.36 0.59
CA ALA A 412 3.27 -43.16 0.19
C ALA A 412 2.93 -43.94 -1.08
N GLN A 413 3.81 -43.90 -2.09
CA GLN A 413 3.63 -44.65 -3.34
C GLN A 413 3.61 -46.17 -3.12
N THR A 414 4.40 -46.68 -2.18
CA THR A 414 4.34 -48.09 -1.79
C THR A 414 2.95 -48.47 -1.23
N GLN A 415 2.37 -47.63 -0.38
CA GLN A 415 1.03 -47.84 0.14
C GLN A 415 -0.05 -47.74 -0.95
N VAL A 416 0.10 -46.76 -1.87
CA VAL A 416 -0.80 -46.65 -3.03
C VAL A 416 -0.76 -47.89 -3.90
N THR A 417 0.44 -48.40 -4.15
CA THR A 417 0.61 -49.66 -4.91
C THR A 417 -0.06 -50.84 -4.21
N ALA A 418 0.23 -51.06 -2.94
CA ALA A 418 -0.39 -52.12 -2.14
C ALA A 418 -1.93 -52.01 -2.10
N ARG A 419 -2.46 -50.77 -1.96
CA ARG A 419 -3.91 -50.52 -2.06
C ARG A 419 -4.48 -50.92 -3.41
N ASN A 420 -3.79 -50.53 -4.50
CA ASN A 420 -4.27 -50.83 -5.85
C ASN A 420 -4.23 -52.32 -6.15
N GLU A 421 -3.21 -53.03 -5.72
CA GLU A 421 -3.12 -54.51 -5.83
C GLU A 421 -4.25 -55.17 -5.05
N LYS A 422 -4.51 -54.76 -3.81
CA LYS A 422 -5.59 -55.28 -3.00
C LYS A 422 -6.98 -54.99 -3.58
N GLN A 423 -7.13 -53.79 -4.15
CA GLN A 423 -8.35 -53.38 -4.85
C GLN A 423 -8.58 -54.26 -6.09
N ALA A 424 -7.53 -54.56 -6.86
CA ALA A 424 -7.60 -55.43 -8.03
C ALA A 424 -7.96 -56.86 -7.63
N GLU A 425 -7.39 -57.38 -6.54
CA GLU A 425 -7.75 -58.70 -5.97
C GLU A 425 -9.23 -58.77 -5.61
N PHE A 426 -9.74 -57.78 -4.84
CA PHE A 426 -11.15 -57.72 -4.48
C PHE A 426 -12.08 -57.57 -5.71
N MET A 427 -11.67 -56.80 -6.71
CA MET A 427 -12.44 -56.66 -7.95
C MET A 427 -12.50 -57.99 -8.73
N ALA A 428 -11.41 -58.77 -8.75
CA ALA A 428 -11.39 -60.10 -9.35
C ALA A 428 -12.31 -61.09 -8.62
N ASP A 429 -12.27 -61.08 -7.28
CA ASP A 429 -13.15 -61.90 -6.45
C ASP A 429 -14.63 -61.55 -6.64
N VAL A 430 -14.97 -60.27 -6.73
CA VAL A 430 -16.35 -59.80 -6.96
C VAL A 430 -16.79 -60.20 -8.36
N LEU A 431 -15.93 -60.04 -9.38
CA LEU A 431 -16.21 -60.48 -10.72
C LEU A 431 -16.55 -62.00 -10.78
N GLN A 432 -15.76 -62.82 -10.09
CA GLN A 432 -16.02 -64.28 -10.04
C GLN A 432 -17.37 -64.58 -9.37
N LYS A 433 -17.69 -63.95 -8.24
CA LYS A 433 -18.97 -64.08 -7.55
C LYS A 433 -20.16 -63.66 -8.43
N GLU A 434 -20.03 -62.64 -9.26
CA GLU A 434 -21.09 -62.22 -10.18
C GLU A 434 -21.18 -63.15 -11.38
N LEU A 435 -20.06 -63.68 -11.88
CA LEU A 435 -20.02 -64.68 -12.95
C LEU A 435 -20.71 -66.02 -12.54
N GLU A 436 -20.55 -66.41 -11.25
CA GLU A 436 -21.23 -67.60 -10.72
C GLU A 436 -22.74 -67.53 -10.81
N LYS A 437 -23.33 -66.33 -10.81
CA LYS A 437 -24.76 -66.07 -10.93
C LYS A 437 -25.32 -66.18 -12.41
N VAL A 438 -24.39 -66.26 -13.37
CA VAL A 438 -24.73 -66.31 -14.81
C VAL A 438 -24.60 -67.72 -15.35
N ASP A 439 -25.25 -67.99 -16.45
CA ASP A 439 -25.22 -69.32 -17.14
C ASP A 439 -23.77 -69.71 -17.48
N GLU A 440 -23.39 -70.92 -17.11
CA GLU A 440 -22.06 -71.50 -17.27
C GLU A 440 -21.53 -71.38 -18.70
N ALA A 441 -22.42 -71.52 -19.70
CA ALA A 441 -22.08 -71.52 -21.12
C ALA A 441 -21.52 -70.19 -21.63
N ILE A 442 -21.86 -69.06 -20.95
CA ILE A 442 -21.41 -67.71 -21.35
C ILE A 442 -20.40 -67.07 -20.41
N ARG A 443 -20.08 -67.65 -19.24
CA ARG A 443 -19.23 -67.11 -18.24
C ARG A 443 -17.85 -66.67 -18.76
N GLY A 444 -17.18 -67.58 -19.51
CA GLY A 444 -15.84 -67.27 -20.05
C GLY A 444 -15.84 -66.12 -21.03
N LYS A 445 -16.81 -66.03 -21.91
CA LYS A 445 -16.92 -64.92 -22.88
C LYS A 445 -17.29 -63.63 -22.19
N LEU A 446 -18.09 -63.67 -21.15
CA LEU A 446 -18.48 -62.46 -20.39
C LEU A 446 -17.31 -61.94 -19.54
N GLU A 447 -16.50 -62.83 -18.99
CA GLU A 447 -15.26 -62.47 -18.29
C GLU A 447 -14.28 -61.81 -19.25
N GLU A 448 -14.09 -62.37 -20.45
CA GLU A 448 -13.26 -61.79 -21.50
C GLU A 448 -13.76 -60.40 -21.92
N ALA A 449 -15.06 -60.26 -22.15
CA ALA A 449 -15.70 -58.98 -22.50
C ALA A 449 -15.51 -57.91 -21.42
N TYR A 450 -15.60 -58.27 -20.13
CA TYR A 450 -15.39 -57.35 -19.01
C TYR A 450 -13.92 -56.91 -18.93
N LYS A 451 -12.97 -57.84 -19.06
CA LYS A 451 -11.52 -57.56 -19.01
C LYS A 451 -11.00 -56.82 -20.24
N THR A 452 -11.73 -56.85 -21.34
CA THR A 452 -11.34 -56.17 -22.58
C THR A 452 -11.63 -54.69 -22.49
N ALA A 453 -10.60 -53.85 -22.79
CA ALA A 453 -10.74 -52.39 -22.81
C ALA A 453 -11.84 -51.97 -23.80
N GLY A 454 -12.58 -50.92 -23.44
CA GLY A 454 -13.81 -50.52 -24.18
C GLY A 454 -13.60 -50.27 -25.67
N ASP A 455 -12.46 -49.71 -26.06
CA ASP A 455 -12.02 -49.42 -27.43
C ASP A 455 -11.64 -50.68 -28.24
N LYS A 456 -11.41 -51.82 -27.58
CA LYS A 456 -11.05 -53.12 -28.18
C LYS A 456 -12.17 -54.15 -28.10
N ARG A 457 -13.35 -53.79 -27.58
CA ARG A 457 -14.49 -54.68 -27.47
C ARG A 457 -15.12 -54.95 -28.84
N THR A 458 -15.43 -56.21 -29.09
CA THR A 458 -16.22 -56.61 -30.25
C THR A 458 -17.71 -56.31 -30.04
N GLU A 459 -18.53 -56.42 -31.10
CA GLU A 459 -19.96 -56.26 -31.00
C GLU A 459 -20.57 -57.37 -30.07
N GLU A 460 -20.07 -58.59 -30.14
CA GLU A 460 -20.46 -59.69 -29.23
C GLU A 460 -20.15 -59.36 -27.77
N HIS A 461 -18.96 -58.77 -27.49
CA HIS A 461 -18.59 -58.31 -26.14
C HIS A 461 -19.56 -57.23 -25.59
N ASN A 462 -19.96 -56.29 -26.43
CA ASN A 462 -20.89 -55.24 -26.05
C ASN A 462 -22.31 -55.74 -25.80
N GLU A 463 -22.80 -56.71 -26.62
CA GLU A 463 -24.10 -57.38 -26.44
C GLU A 463 -24.13 -58.22 -25.14
N LEU A 464 -23.07 -59.02 -24.87
CA LEU A 464 -22.94 -59.78 -23.65
C LEU A 464 -22.94 -58.88 -22.40
N LEU A 465 -22.21 -57.78 -22.43
CA LEU A 465 -22.20 -56.82 -21.33
C LEU A 465 -23.51 -56.06 -21.19
N ALA A 466 -24.23 -55.78 -22.28
CA ALA A 466 -25.54 -55.12 -22.26
C ALA A 466 -26.60 -55.97 -21.60
N THR A 467 -26.57 -57.27 -21.85
CA THR A 467 -27.51 -58.23 -21.27
C THR A 467 -27.19 -58.64 -19.83
N ASN A 468 -25.95 -58.31 -19.35
CA ASN A 468 -25.49 -58.59 -17.99
C ASN A 468 -25.05 -57.28 -17.26
N PRO A 469 -26.01 -56.42 -16.90
CA PRO A 469 -25.70 -55.10 -16.35
C PRO A 469 -24.95 -55.13 -14.99
N ASN A 470 -25.12 -56.21 -14.20
CA ASN A 470 -24.41 -56.37 -12.94
C ASN A 470 -22.90 -56.46 -13.17
N ILE A 471 -22.46 -57.16 -14.21
CA ILE A 471 -21.03 -57.28 -14.56
C ILE A 471 -20.56 -56.03 -15.31
N ARG A 472 -21.35 -55.55 -16.26
CA ARG A 472 -21.04 -54.32 -17.00
C ARG A 472 -20.74 -53.14 -16.11
N ASN A 473 -21.49 -52.98 -15.01
CA ASN A 473 -21.42 -51.84 -14.11
C ASN A 473 -20.51 -52.09 -12.89
N LEU A 474 -19.81 -53.23 -12.84
CA LEU A 474 -18.84 -53.48 -11.80
C LEU A 474 -17.74 -52.37 -11.82
N SER A 475 -17.58 -51.72 -10.71
CA SER A 475 -16.59 -50.69 -10.51
C SER A 475 -16.11 -50.72 -9.06
N THR A 476 -15.02 -50.04 -8.78
CA THR A 476 -14.49 -49.92 -7.42
C THR A 476 -15.48 -49.31 -6.44
N GLY A 477 -16.43 -48.50 -6.91
CA GLY A 477 -17.48 -47.89 -6.10
C GLY A 477 -18.50 -48.87 -5.53
N VAL A 478 -18.62 -50.10 -6.09
CA VAL A 478 -19.55 -51.11 -5.59
C VAL A 478 -18.91 -52.15 -4.66
N LEU A 479 -17.60 -52.08 -4.45
CA LEU A 479 -16.87 -53.01 -3.58
C LEU A 479 -17.44 -53.08 -2.17
N TYR A 480 -17.96 -51.98 -1.63
CA TYR A 480 -18.56 -51.93 -0.29
C TYR A 480 -19.77 -52.88 -0.14
N GLN A 481 -20.42 -53.25 -1.24
CA GLN A 481 -21.56 -54.18 -1.21
C GLN A 481 -21.12 -55.63 -0.99
N TYR A 482 -19.83 -55.93 -1.24
CA TYR A 482 -19.26 -57.28 -1.20
C TYR A 482 -18.26 -57.46 -0.06
N LEU A 483 -17.74 -56.34 0.49
CA LEU A 483 -16.85 -56.38 1.62
C LEU A 483 -17.65 -56.37 2.93
N SER A 484 -17.36 -57.27 3.84
CA SER A 484 -17.91 -57.19 5.21
C SER A 484 -17.37 -55.97 5.93
N HIS A 485 -18.17 -55.36 6.82
CA HIS A 485 -17.81 -54.13 7.57
C HIS A 485 -16.55 -54.23 8.44
N ILE A 486 -15.88 -55.39 8.46
CA ILE A 486 -14.66 -55.68 9.28
C ILE A 486 -13.38 -55.32 8.52
N HIS A 487 -13.46 -54.94 7.22
CA HIS A 487 -12.29 -54.72 6.35
C HIS A 487 -12.14 -53.31 5.83
N ILE A 488 -12.83 -52.34 6.45
CA ILE A 488 -12.67 -50.91 6.18
C ILE A 488 -11.88 -50.25 7.29
#